data_4f8e13ebf741d5f421b5c08f2b3bc22e
#
_entry.id   4f8e13ebf741d5f421b5c08f2b3bc22e
#
_cell.length_a   1.000
_cell.length_b   1.000
_cell.length_c   1.000
_cell.angle_alpha   90.00
_cell.angle_beta   90.00
_cell.angle_gamma   90.00
#
_symmetry.space_group_name_H-M   'P 1'
#
loop_
_entity.id
_entity.type
_entity.pdbx_description
1 polymer ?
#
loop_
_entity_poly.entity_id
_entity_poly.type
_entity_poly.pdbx_seq_one_letter_code
_entity_poly.pdbx_strand_id
1 'polypeptide(L)'
;MSKLSRRVLEMEESVTLAAGARAKALKAEGRDILELTLGEPDFVTPKNIQEAAIKSIENGKASFYTVASGLPELKDAVNTYFENFYGYSIEHNQVVLATGAKFVLYAFFAAVINPGDEVIIPTPYWVSYADQIKMNEGVPVFVTATEEHNFKVTVDQLEAARTDKTKVLLLNSPSNPTGMIYSREELEAIGNWAVEHDILILADDIYGRLVYNGNTFTPISSISESIRQQTIVVNGVAKAYAMTGWRVGFAVGNPEIIAAMSKIVGQTTSNLTTAAQYAAIEAFTGPQDTVETMRQAFEERLNTIYPLLAEVPGFEVIKPEGAFYLFPNVKKAMEMKGYTDVTEFTTAILEEVGVALVTGAGFGAPENIRLSYATDMDTLKEAVARLHTFMKK
;
A
#
# COMPACT_ATOMS: atom_id res chain seq x y z
N MET A 1 -23.68 11.96 26.57
CA MET A 1 -22.90 12.38 25.38
C MET A 1 -21.54 11.72 25.44
N SER A 2 -21.03 11.18 24.33
CA SER A 2 -19.67 10.62 24.27
C SER A 2 -18.62 11.70 24.56
N LYS A 3 -17.57 11.33 25.27
CA LYS A 3 -16.39 12.21 25.48
C LYS A 3 -15.41 12.19 24.29
N LEU A 4 -15.66 11.32 23.31
CA LEU A 4 -14.82 11.17 22.13
C LEU A 4 -15.22 12.17 21.04
N SER A 5 -14.26 12.54 20.22
CA SER A 5 -14.54 13.39 19.05
C SER A 5 -15.35 12.62 18.02
N ARG A 6 -16.19 13.34 17.23
CA ARG A 6 -16.96 12.73 16.13
C ARG A 6 -16.05 11.96 15.16
N ARG A 7 -14.90 12.53 14.82
CA ARG A 7 -13.91 11.90 13.93
C ARG A 7 -13.50 10.48 14.36
N VAL A 8 -13.27 10.28 15.67
CA VAL A 8 -12.89 8.95 16.19
C VAL A 8 -14.07 7.99 16.19
N LEU A 9 -15.28 8.49 16.43
CA LEU A 9 -16.51 7.67 16.43
C LEU A 9 -16.91 7.19 15.02
N GLU A 10 -16.48 7.92 13.98
CA GLU A 10 -16.76 7.61 12.57
C GLU A 10 -15.68 6.72 11.92
N MET A 11 -14.58 6.43 12.63
CA MET A 11 -13.51 5.55 12.15
C MET A 11 -13.90 4.08 12.33
N GLU A 12 -13.56 3.29 11.32
CA GLU A 12 -13.71 1.84 11.37
C GLU A 12 -12.42 1.16 11.85
N GLU A 13 -12.56 0.03 12.52
CA GLU A 13 -11.39 -0.80 12.85
C GLU A 13 -10.80 -1.42 11.59
N SER A 14 -9.47 -1.42 11.48
CA SER A 14 -8.78 -2.03 10.34
C SER A 14 -9.04 -3.54 10.30
N VAL A 15 -9.78 -4.02 9.30
CA VAL A 15 -10.04 -5.44 9.07
C VAL A 15 -8.77 -6.28 8.97
N THR A 16 -7.69 -5.71 8.44
CA THR A 16 -6.38 -6.38 8.35
C THR A 16 -5.76 -6.58 9.73
N LEU A 17 -5.83 -5.56 10.60
CA LEU A 17 -5.30 -5.67 11.97
C LEU A 17 -6.15 -6.60 12.81
N ALA A 18 -7.47 -6.56 12.68
CA ALA A 18 -8.40 -7.44 13.38
C ALA A 18 -8.17 -8.92 13.00
N ALA A 19 -8.02 -9.21 11.71
CA ALA A 19 -7.73 -10.57 11.23
C ALA A 19 -6.40 -11.10 11.80
N GLY A 20 -5.34 -10.28 11.78
CA GLY A 20 -4.04 -10.66 12.35
C GLY A 20 -4.10 -10.85 13.87
N ALA A 21 -4.83 -10.00 14.60
CA ALA A 21 -5.02 -10.13 16.04
C ALA A 21 -5.78 -11.43 16.39
N ARG A 22 -6.82 -11.79 15.65
CA ARG A 22 -7.57 -13.04 15.83
C ARG A 22 -6.69 -14.27 15.57
N ALA A 23 -5.90 -14.25 14.50
CA ALA A 23 -4.96 -15.32 14.17
C ALA A 23 -3.94 -15.53 15.31
N LYS A 24 -3.35 -14.45 15.84
CA LYS A 24 -2.42 -14.50 16.98
C LYS A 24 -3.07 -15.04 18.24
N ALA A 25 -4.31 -14.65 18.55
CA ALA A 25 -5.04 -15.16 19.71
C ALA A 25 -5.24 -16.67 19.61
N LEU A 26 -5.67 -17.19 18.45
CA LEU A 26 -5.85 -18.63 18.24
C LEU A 26 -4.53 -19.40 18.30
N LYS A 27 -3.43 -18.85 17.79
CA LYS A 27 -2.08 -19.44 17.98
C LYS A 27 -1.69 -19.53 19.46
N ALA A 28 -1.99 -18.49 20.25
CA ALA A 28 -1.71 -18.47 21.69
C ALA A 28 -2.54 -19.51 22.45
N GLU A 29 -3.72 -19.89 21.94
CA GLU A 29 -4.56 -21.00 22.44
C GLU A 29 -4.04 -22.39 22.02
N GLY A 30 -2.93 -22.46 21.27
CA GLY A 30 -2.30 -23.69 20.82
C GLY A 30 -2.86 -24.25 19.49
N ARG A 31 -3.66 -23.47 18.75
CA ARG A 31 -4.16 -23.88 17.43
C ARG A 31 -3.09 -23.71 16.36
N ASP A 32 -3.07 -24.65 15.42
CA ASP A 32 -2.21 -24.58 14.23
C ASP A 32 -2.82 -23.65 13.17
N ILE A 33 -2.35 -22.39 13.16
CA ILE A 33 -2.85 -21.34 12.28
C ILE A 33 -1.75 -20.90 11.30
N LEU A 34 -2.07 -20.97 10.00
CA LEU A 34 -1.27 -20.40 8.91
C LEU A 34 -1.73 -18.95 8.67
N GLU A 35 -0.82 -17.99 8.83
CA GLU A 35 -1.17 -16.56 8.80
C GLU A 35 -0.79 -15.93 7.45
N LEU A 36 -1.80 -15.66 6.61
CA LEU A 36 -1.65 -15.00 5.31
C LEU A 36 -2.31 -13.60 5.30
N THR A 37 -2.37 -12.95 6.47
CA THR A 37 -3.00 -11.64 6.66
C THR A 37 -2.00 -10.48 6.52
N LEU A 38 -0.70 -10.74 6.73
CA LEU A 38 0.31 -9.72 6.89
C LEU A 38 0.62 -8.97 5.59
N GLY A 39 0.68 -7.67 5.69
CA GLY A 39 1.07 -6.78 4.60
C GLY A 39 2.54 -6.35 4.71
N GLU A 40 3.46 -7.28 5.02
CA GLU A 40 4.88 -6.99 5.14
C GLU A 40 5.75 -8.13 4.57
N PRO A 41 6.93 -7.80 3.98
CA PRO A 41 7.89 -8.80 3.57
C PRO A 41 8.35 -9.65 4.76
N ASP A 42 8.52 -10.95 4.54
CA ASP A 42 9.04 -11.92 5.52
C ASP A 42 10.57 -11.98 5.55
N PHE A 43 11.22 -10.96 5.01
CA PHE A 43 12.67 -10.82 4.98
C PHE A 43 13.13 -9.87 6.10
N VAL A 44 14.35 -10.13 6.58
CA VAL A 44 15.05 -9.20 7.47
C VAL A 44 15.64 -8.08 6.64
N THR A 45 15.61 -6.86 7.16
CA THR A 45 16.29 -5.71 6.56
C THR A 45 17.73 -6.04 6.18
N PRO A 46 18.20 -5.72 4.96
CA PRO A 46 19.57 -6.01 4.51
C PRO A 46 20.64 -5.48 5.48
N LYS A 47 21.73 -6.25 5.62
CA LYS A 47 22.71 -6.01 6.67
C LYS A 47 23.43 -4.65 6.52
N ASN A 48 23.78 -4.23 5.30
CA ASN A 48 24.38 -2.93 5.05
C ASN A 48 23.49 -1.78 5.56
N ILE A 49 22.16 -1.89 5.40
CA ILE A 49 21.19 -0.91 5.89
C ILE A 49 21.17 -0.89 7.43
N GLN A 50 21.18 -2.07 8.07
CA GLN A 50 21.27 -2.17 9.52
C GLN A 50 22.56 -1.54 10.04
N GLU A 51 23.71 -1.82 9.40
CA GLU A 51 25.03 -1.30 9.77
C GLU A 51 25.09 0.24 9.65
N ALA A 52 24.43 0.85 8.66
CA ALA A 52 24.33 2.30 8.55
C ALA A 52 23.63 2.94 9.75
N ALA A 53 22.55 2.33 10.24
CA ALA A 53 21.87 2.77 11.46
C ALA A 53 22.76 2.59 12.71
N ILE A 54 23.39 1.43 12.88
CA ILE A 54 24.28 1.13 13.99
C ILE A 54 25.41 2.19 14.03
N LYS A 55 26.05 2.44 12.91
CA LYS A 55 27.10 3.46 12.80
C LYS A 55 26.61 4.85 13.20
N SER A 56 25.37 5.21 12.86
CA SER A 56 24.79 6.51 13.23
C SER A 56 24.56 6.64 14.76
N ILE A 57 24.28 5.52 15.42
CA ILE A 57 24.14 5.44 16.88
C ILE A 57 25.53 5.53 17.55
N GLU A 58 26.50 4.74 17.09
CA GLU A 58 27.85 4.67 17.66
C GLU A 58 28.61 6.00 17.56
N ASN A 59 28.45 6.73 16.45
CA ASN A 59 29.08 8.03 16.25
C ASN A 59 28.29 9.24 16.79
N GLY A 60 27.18 8.99 17.49
CA GLY A 60 26.33 9.98 18.14
C GLY A 60 25.40 10.78 17.23
N LYS A 61 25.43 10.60 15.92
CA LYS A 61 24.56 11.35 14.97
C LYS A 61 23.08 11.10 15.20
N ALA A 62 22.71 9.89 15.62
CA ALA A 62 21.33 9.52 15.88
C ALA A 62 20.71 10.18 17.13
N SER A 63 21.50 10.86 17.95
CA SER A 63 21.07 11.42 19.25
C SER A 63 20.32 12.75 19.18
N PHE A 64 20.25 13.39 18.00
CA PHE A 64 19.75 14.75 17.86
C PHE A 64 18.58 14.85 16.91
N TYR A 65 17.75 15.88 17.10
CA TYR A 65 16.71 16.26 16.15
C TYR A 65 17.32 16.64 14.80
N THR A 66 16.55 16.40 13.75
CA THR A 66 16.86 16.85 12.40
C THR A 66 15.85 17.92 11.94
N VAL A 67 16.02 18.45 10.75
CA VAL A 67 15.00 19.26 10.10
C VAL A 67 13.73 18.45 9.94
N ALA A 68 12.56 19.06 10.17
CA ALA A 68 11.26 18.39 10.13
C ALA A 68 11.02 17.63 8.81
N SER A 69 11.47 18.18 7.69
CA SER A 69 11.34 17.55 6.36
C SER A 69 12.36 16.45 6.06
N GLY A 70 13.27 16.14 6.99
CA GLY A 70 14.33 15.13 6.85
C GLY A 70 15.70 15.70 6.55
N LEU A 71 16.76 14.90 6.80
CA LEU A 71 18.16 15.25 6.54
C LEU A 71 18.38 15.64 5.06
N PRO A 72 19.20 16.66 4.77
CA PRO A 72 19.57 16.99 3.39
C PRO A 72 20.16 15.79 2.63
N GLU A 73 21.04 15.02 3.27
CA GLU A 73 21.66 13.83 2.68
C GLU A 73 20.61 12.73 2.35
N LEU A 74 19.53 12.63 3.12
CA LEU A 74 18.44 11.71 2.80
C LEU A 74 17.62 12.22 1.61
N LYS A 75 17.43 13.53 1.47
CA LYS A 75 16.78 14.11 0.29
C LYS A 75 17.61 13.89 -0.97
N ASP A 76 18.94 14.01 -0.89
CA ASP A 76 19.87 13.64 -1.98
C ASP A 76 19.73 12.17 -2.35
N ALA A 77 19.59 11.28 -1.36
CA ALA A 77 19.37 9.85 -1.59
C ALA A 77 18.01 9.58 -2.26
N VAL A 78 16.95 10.30 -1.88
CA VAL A 78 15.64 10.22 -2.56
C VAL A 78 15.75 10.76 -3.99
N ASN A 79 16.51 11.84 -4.24
CA ASN A 79 16.77 12.29 -5.61
C ASN A 79 17.47 11.21 -6.46
N THR A 80 18.50 10.57 -5.93
CA THR A 80 19.18 9.44 -6.59
C THR A 80 18.19 8.30 -6.92
N TYR A 81 17.27 7.99 -6.00
CA TYR A 81 16.21 7.02 -6.24
C TYR A 81 15.28 7.47 -7.38
N PHE A 82 14.91 8.75 -7.44
CA PHE A 82 14.08 9.29 -8.52
C PHE A 82 14.79 9.28 -9.87
N GLU A 83 16.05 9.66 -9.94
CA GLU A 83 16.85 9.57 -11.17
C GLU A 83 16.90 8.13 -11.71
N ASN A 84 17.08 7.14 -10.83
CA ASN A 84 17.22 5.74 -11.20
C ASN A 84 15.90 5.06 -11.58
N PHE A 85 14.78 5.40 -10.92
CA PHE A 85 13.51 4.64 -11.04
C PHE A 85 12.33 5.45 -11.58
N TYR A 86 12.41 6.79 -11.56
CA TYR A 86 11.39 7.69 -12.09
C TYR A 86 11.85 8.42 -13.35
N GLY A 87 13.17 8.47 -13.59
CA GLY A 87 13.75 9.06 -14.79
C GLY A 87 13.78 10.60 -14.78
N TYR A 88 13.69 11.23 -13.61
CA TYR A 88 13.85 12.68 -13.45
C TYR A 88 14.43 13.04 -12.09
N SER A 89 15.06 14.21 -12.00
CA SER A 89 15.61 14.75 -10.76
C SER A 89 14.59 15.60 -10.01
N ILE A 90 14.78 15.72 -8.69
CA ILE A 90 13.94 16.50 -7.78
C ILE A 90 14.79 17.41 -6.89
N GLU A 91 14.23 18.54 -6.48
CA GLU A 91 14.86 19.50 -5.58
C GLU A 91 14.50 19.21 -4.11
N HIS A 92 15.34 19.66 -3.16
CA HIS A 92 15.11 19.46 -1.72
C HIS A 92 13.77 20.01 -1.21
N ASN A 93 13.25 21.09 -1.81
CA ASN A 93 11.95 21.67 -1.47
C ASN A 93 10.77 20.89 -2.01
N GLN A 94 11.01 19.89 -2.85
CA GLN A 94 10.01 18.97 -3.39
C GLN A 94 9.90 17.68 -2.57
N VAL A 95 10.66 17.52 -1.47
CA VAL A 95 10.69 16.28 -0.68
C VAL A 95 10.37 16.55 0.78
N VAL A 96 9.49 15.73 1.36
CA VAL A 96 9.27 15.61 2.80
C VAL A 96 9.31 14.14 3.21
N LEU A 97 10.03 13.85 4.31
CA LEU A 97 10.10 12.52 4.90
C LEU A 97 9.35 12.49 6.23
N ALA A 98 8.68 11.36 6.49
CA ALA A 98 7.90 11.19 7.72
C ALA A 98 7.84 9.72 8.16
N THR A 99 7.16 9.48 9.28
CA THR A 99 7.08 8.19 9.97
C THR A 99 6.24 7.17 9.20
N GLY A 100 6.78 6.70 8.08
CA GLY A 100 6.19 5.73 7.15
C GLY A 100 5.19 6.36 6.19
N ALA A 101 4.97 5.69 5.04
CA ALA A 101 4.06 6.15 3.99
C ALA A 101 2.63 6.42 4.52
N LYS A 102 2.15 5.63 5.49
CA LYS A 102 0.84 5.86 6.12
C LYS A 102 0.70 7.25 6.74
N PHE A 103 1.71 7.74 7.44
CA PHE A 103 1.69 9.08 8.01
C PHE A 103 1.91 10.16 6.93
N VAL A 104 2.69 9.86 5.89
CA VAL A 104 2.86 10.75 4.74
C VAL A 104 1.51 11.02 4.06
N LEU A 105 0.70 9.97 3.83
CA LEU A 105 -0.66 10.08 3.28
C LEU A 105 -1.55 10.94 4.18
N TYR A 106 -1.54 10.70 5.48
CA TYR A 106 -2.28 11.52 6.44
C TYR A 106 -1.85 13.01 6.38
N ALA A 107 -0.54 13.27 6.35
CA ALA A 107 0.00 14.63 6.28
C ALA A 107 -0.39 15.34 4.97
N PHE A 108 -0.49 14.59 3.86
CA PHE A 108 -1.00 15.11 2.60
C PHE A 108 -2.47 15.53 2.75
N PHE A 109 -3.34 14.64 3.22
CA PHE A 109 -4.75 15.00 3.41
C PHE A 109 -4.93 16.16 4.37
N ALA A 110 -4.18 16.19 5.48
CA ALA A 110 -4.22 17.30 6.44
C ALA A 110 -3.73 18.64 5.84
N ALA A 111 -2.88 18.60 4.81
CA ALA A 111 -2.35 19.78 4.14
C ALA A 111 -3.29 20.32 3.05
N VAL A 112 -4.07 19.44 2.39
CA VAL A 112 -4.80 19.79 1.16
C VAL A 112 -6.33 19.78 1.32
N ILE A 113 -6.89 18.95 2.22
CA ILE A 113 -8.34 18.73 2.31
C ILE A 113 -8.97 19.72 3.27
N ASN A 114 -10.04 20.36 2.80
CA ASN A 114 -10.99 21.13 3.62
C ASN A 114 -12.27 20.31 3.85
N PRO A 115 -13.09 20.67 4.86
CA PRO A 115 -14.37 20.02 5.09
C PRO A 115 -15.26 20.00 3.84
N GLY A 116 -15.62 18.77 3.40
CA GLY A 116 -16.47 18.54 2.23
C GLY A 116 -15.75 18.43 0.89
N ASP A 117 -14.42 18.62 0.84
CA ASP A 117 -13.64 18.30 -0.36
C ASP A 117 -13.71 16.80 -0.63
N GLU A 118 -13.86 16.42 -1.90
CA GLU A 118 -14.00 15.04 -2.34
C GLU A 118 -12.67 14.45 -2.82
N VAL A 119 -12.44 13.20 -2.43
CA VAL A 119 -11.31 12.40 -2.89
C VAL A 119 -11.84 11.16 -3.60
N ILE A 120 -11.56 11.02 -4.90
CA ILE A 120 -11.91 9.82 -5.66
C ILE A 120 -10.94 8.69 -5.30
N ILE A 121 -11.52 7.53 -4.95
CA ILE A 121 -10.80 6.29 -4.61
C ILE A 121 -11.29 5.17 -5.51
N PRO A 122 -10.48 4.65 -6.45
CA PRO A 122 -10.76 3.40 -7.13
C PRO A 122 -10.86 2.24 -6.13
N THR A 123 -11.94 1.44 -6.21
CA THR A 123 -12.08 0.24 -5.37
C THR A 123 -11.85 -1.01 -6.22
N PRO A 124 -11.25 -2.08 -5.69
CA PRO A 124 -10.77 -2.29 -4.31
C PRO A 124 -9.61 -1.39 -3.91
N TYR A 125 -9.57 -0.98 -2.64
CA TYR A 125 -8.61 0.00 -2.12
C TYR A 125 -8.02 -0.42 -0.77
N TRP A 126 -6.85 0.12 -0.42
CA TRP A 126 -6.28 -0.10 0.90
C TRP A 126 -7.10 0.61 1.99
N VAL A 127 -7.53 -0.16 2.98
CA VAL A 127 -8.51 0.21 4.02
C VAL A 127 -8.26 1.55 4.71
N SER A 128 -7.01 2.00 4.83
CA SER A 128 -6.69 3.23 5.56
C SER A 128 -6.97 4.52 4.78
N TYR A 129 -7.18 4.48 3.47
CA TYR A 129 -7.37 5.71 2.68
C TYR A 129 -8.64 6.45 3.06
N ALA A 130 -9.78 5.75 3.09
CA ALA A 130 -11.06 6.36 3.40
C ALA A 130 -11.10 6.97 4.80
N ASP A 131 -10.55 6.27 5.80
CA ASP A 131 -10.52 6.78 7.17
C ASP A 131 -9.63 8.01 7.31
N GLN A 132 -8.47 8.04 6.64
CA GLN A 132 -7.60 9.21 6.66
C GLN A 132 -8.24 10.44 6.01
N ILE A 133 -9.03 10.25 4.95
CA ILE A 133 -9.81 11.32 4.32
C ILE A 133 -10.88 11.84 5.30
N LYS A 134 -11.67 10.94 5.90
CA LYS A 134 -12.70 11.29 6.91
C LYS A 134 -12.09 11.97 8.14
N MET A 135 -10.92 11.52 8.62
CA MET A 135 -10.19 12.18 9.73
C MET A 135 -9.86 13.65 9.43
N ASN A 136 -9.72 14.02 8.16
CA ASN A 136 -9.48 15.37 7.69
C ASN A 136 -10.75 16.05 7.15
N GLU A 137 -11.93 15.54 7.51
CA GLU A 137 -13.25 16.06 7.16
C GLU A 137 -13.55 16.07 5.65
N GLY A 138 -12.76 15.34 4.85
CA GLY A 138 -12.99 15.07 3.44
C GLY A 138 -14.02 13.98 3.21
N VAL A 139 -14.50 13.88 1.99
CA VAL A 139 -15.49 12.91 1.54
C VAL A 139 -14.84 11.91 0.59
N PRO A 140 -14.70 10.62 0.97
CA PRO A 140 -14.25 9.60 0.03
C PRO A 140 -15.35 9.30 -0.99
N VAL A 141 -15.01 9.36 -2.27
CA VAL A 141 -15.89 9.02 -3.40
C VAL A 141 -15.37 7.75 -4.05
N PHE A 142 -16.09 6.65 -3.89
CA PHE A 142 -15.66 5.35 -4.38
C PHE A 142 -16.06 5.15 -5.84
N VAL A 143 -15.12 4.70 -6.66
CA VAL A 143 -15.34 4.32 -8.06
C VAL A 143 -14.99 2.84 -8.21
N THR A 144 -15.99 2.01 -8.48
CA THR A 144 -15.82 0.56 -8.55
C THR A 144 -15.06 0.16 -9.80
N ALA A 145 -13.91 -0.46 -9.61
CA ALA A 145 -13.15 -1.13 -10.65
C ALA A 145 -13.48 -2.64 -10.64
N THR A 146 -14.00 -3.14 -11.75
CA THR A 146 -14.46 -4.53 -11.84
C THR A 146 -13.35 -5.49 -12.26
N GLU A 147 -13.55 -6.79 -12.02
CA GLU A 147 -12.66 -7.85 -12.47
C GLU A 147 -12.52 -7.88 -14.00
N GLU A 148 -13.59 -7.56 -14.73
CA GLU A 148 -13.60 -7.46 -16.21
C GLU A 148 -12.58 -6.46 -16.72
N HIS A 149 -12.27 -5.42 -15.93
CA HIS A 149 -11.26 -4.40 -16.22
C HIS A 149 -9.99 -4.59 -15.36
N ASN A 150 -9.73 -5.80 -14.87
CA ASN A 150 -8.57 -6.10 -14.03
C ASN A 150 -8.46 -5.17 -12.82
N PHE A 151 -9.58 -4.82 -12.18
CA PHE A 151 -9.65 -3.90 -11.04
C PHE A 151 -9.02 -2.52 -11.32
N LYS A 152 -9.15 -2.02 -12.55
CA LYS A 152 -8.69 -0.69 -12.96
C LYS A 152 -9.86 0.19 -13.40
N VAL A 153 -9.82 1.46 -13.06
CA VAL A 153 -10.83 2.44 -13.47
C VAL A 153 -10.48 3.07 -14.82
N THR A 154 -11.49 3.49 -15.54
CA THR A 154 -11.38 4.23 -16.79
C THR A 154 -11.62 5.72 -16.57
N VAL A 155 -11.18 6.57 -17.50
CA VAL A 155 -11.47 8.02 -17.48
C VAL A 155 -12.97 8.30 -17.45
N ASP A 156 -13.78 7.54 -18.20
CA ASP A 156 -15.23 7.71 -18.22
C ASP A 156 -15.86 7.48 -16.84
N GLN A 157 -15.37 6.49 -16.08
CA GLN A 157 -15.81 6.23 -14.72
C GLN A 157 -15.38 7.36 -13.75
N LEU A 158 -14.19 7.90 -13.93
CA LEU A 158 -13.69 9.03 -13.13
C LEU A 158 -14.50 10.29 -13.41
N GLU A 159 -14.79 10.59 -14.69
CA GLU A 159 -15.62 11.74 -15.09
C GLU A 159 -17.06 11.63 -14.57
N ALA A 160 -17.64 10.43 -14.62
CA ALA A 160 -18.97 10.19 -14.07
C ALA A 160 -19.07 10.39 -12.54
N ALA A 161 -17.96 10.21 -11.82
CA ALA A 161 -17.89 10.40 -10.38
C ALA A 161 -17.46 11.81 -9.96
N ARG A 162 -16.91 12.60 -10.88
CA ARG A 162 -16.41 13.95 -10.62
C ARG A 162 -17.54 14.94 -10.32
N THR A 163 -17.30 15.79 -9.33
CA THR A 163 -18.13 16.96 -9.02
C THR A 163 -17.26 18.22 -8.89
N ASP A 164 -17.87 19.36 -8.67
CA ASP A 164 -17.16 20.63 -8.41
C ASP A 164 -16.38 20.61 -7.07
N LYS A 165 -16.59 19.59 -6.23
CA LYS A 165 -15.88 19.38 -4.96
C LYS A 165 -14.72 18.39 -5.08
N THR A 166 -14.60 17.72 -6.20
CA THR A 166 -13.52 16.74 -6.42
C THR A 166 -12.17 17.44 -6.49
N LYS A 167 -11.30 17.12 -5.56
CA LYS A 167 -9.99 17.77 -5.40
C LYS A 167 -8.81 16.85 -5.62
N VAL A 168 -8.96 15.57 -5.28
CA VAL A 168 -7.89 14.58 -5.34
C VAL A 168 -8.38 13.29 -5.98
N LEU A 169 -7.57 12.71 -6.86
CA LEU A 169 -7.65 11.32 -7.28
C LEU A 169 -6.52 10.54 -6.56
N LEU A 170 -6.87 9.49 -5.85
CA LEU A 170 -5.91 8.58 -5.26
C LEU A 170 -5.68 7.38 -6.17
N LEU A 171 -4.41 7.14 -6.55
CA LEU A 171 -3.99 5.97 -7.32
C LEU A 171 -2.98 5.16 -6.53
N ASN A 172 -3.17 3.83 -6.48
CA ASN A 172 -2.20 2.90 -5.91
C ASN A 172 -1.85 1.83 -6.97
N SER A 173 -0.63 1.88 -7.49
CA SER A 173 -0.13 0.97 -8.52
C SER A 173 1.35 0.63 -8.26
N PRO A 174 1.72 -0.65 -8.13
CA PRO A 174 0.87 -1.83 -7.97
C PRO A 174 -0.06 -1.75 -6.76
N SER A 175 -1.29 -2.25 -6.89
CA SER A 175 -2.35 -2.06 -5.91
C SER A 175 -2.29 -3.04 -4.73
N ASN A 176 -2.66 -2.58 -3.57
CA ASN A 176 -3.13 -3.39 -2.45
C ASN A 176 -4.67 -3.19 -2.33
N PRO A 177 -5.52 -4.22 -2.57
CA PRO A 177 -5.21 -5.66 -2.43
C PRO A 177 -4.95 -6.45 -3.73
N THR A 178 -5.14 -5.86 -4.91
CA THR A 178 -5.29 -6.61 -6.16
C THR A 178 -3.97 -7.01 -6.83
N GLY A 179 -2.88 -6.29 -6.56
CA GLY A 179 -1.60 -6.47 -7.24
C GLY A 179 -1.57 -6.01 -8.70
N MET A 180 -2.62 -5.36 -9.18
CA MET A 180 -2.71 -4.91 -10.58
C MET A 180 -1.91 -3.64 -10.82
N ILE A 181 -1.46 -3.46 -12.06
CA ILE A 181 -0.64 -2.33 -12.50
C ILE A 181 -1.38 -1.61 -13.64
N TYR A 182 -1.44 -0.28 -13.56
CA TYR A 182 -1.91 0.52 -14.69
C TYR A 182 -0.84 0.59 -15.78
N SER A 183 -1.24 0.46 -17.06
CA SER A 183 -0.35 0.67 -18.19
C SER A 183 0.02 2.14 -18.35
N ARG A 184 1.07 2.41 -19.14
CA ARG A 184 1.47 3.78 -19.46
C ARG A 184 0.34 4.57 -20.12
N GLU A 185 -0.38 3.94 -21.05
CA GLU A 185 -1.49 4.56 -21.82
C GLU A 185 -2.68 4.87 -20.89
N GLU A 186 -3.02 3.96 -20.00
CA GLU A 186 -4.06 4.18 -18.98
C GLU A 186 -3.69 5.34 -18.06
N LEU A 187 -2.44 5.38 -17.57
CA LEU A 187 -1.95 6.46 -16.71
C LEU A 187 -1.87 7.80 -17.43
N GLU A 188 -1.49 7.83 -18.72
CA GLU A 188 -1.48 9.04 -19.53
C GLU A 188 -2.90 9.60 -19.71
N ALA A 189 -3.87 8.75 -20.00
CA ALA A 189 -5.27 9.17 -20.13
C ALA A 189 -5.81 9.73 -18.79
N ILE A 190 -5.58 9.02 -17.68
CA ILE A 190 -5.99 9.45 -16.33
C ILE A 190 -5.29 10.75 -15.94
N GLY A 191 -3.99 10.86 -16.19
CA GLY A 191 -3.20 12.03 -15.86
C GLY A 191 -3.63 13.27 -16.63
N ASN A 192 -3.90 13.14 -17.94
CA ASN A 192 -4.40 14.23 -18.75
C ASN A 192 -5.79 14.70 -18.30
N TRP A 193 -6.68 13.77 -17.96
CA TRP A 193 -7.98 14.09 -17.36
C TRP A 193 -7.83 14.87 -16.04
N ALA A 194 -6.94 14.46 -15.18
CA ALA A 194 -6.68 15.15 -13.91
C ALA A 194 -6.13 16.58 -14.12
N VAL A 195 -5.23 16.76 -15.11
CA VAL A 195 -4.69 18.07 -15.50
C VAL A 195 -5.80 18.97 -16.06
N GLU A 196 -6.67 18.45 -16.93
CA GLU A 196 -7.78 19.20 -17.52
C GLU A 196 -8.75 19.75 -16.47
N HIS A 197 -8.95 19.01 -15.39
CA HIS A 197 -9.90 19.37 -14.33
C HIS A 197 -9.25 19.96 -13.08
N ASP A 198 -7.95 20.26 -13.10
CA ASP A 198 -7.18 20.76 -11.95
C ASP A 198 -7.31 19.88 -10.70
N ILE A 199 -7.31 18.56 -10.89
CA ILE A 199 -7.41 17.55 -9.83
C ILE A 199 -6.00 17.08 -9.46
N LEU A 200 -5.65 17.12 -8.17
CA LEU A 200 -4.40 16.55 -7.68
C LEU A 200 -4.41 15.02 -7.78
N ILE A 201 -3.28 14.44 -8.17
CA ILE A 201 -3.07 12.99 -8.16
C ILE A 201 -2.22 12.64 -6.95
N LEU A 202 -2.76 11.84 -6.03
CA LEU A 202 -1.99 11.23 -4.96
C LEU A 202 -1.60 9.81 -5.41
N ALA A 203 -0.34 9.64 -5.83
CA ALA A 203 0.18 8.37 -6.31
C ALA A 203 0.89 7.61 -5.18
N ASP A 204 0.28 6.53 -4.69
CA ASP A 204 0.90 5.62 -3.73
C ASP A 204 1.65 4.52 -4.48
N ASP A 205 2.98 4.72 -4.62
CA ASP A 205 3.89 3.88 -5.40
C ASP A 205 4.68 2.89 -4.52
N ILE A 206 4.20 2.62 -3.31
CA ILE A 206 4.96 1.86 -2.29
C ILE A 206 5.38 0.45 -2.76
N TYR A 207 4.69 -0.13 -3.74
CA TYR A 207 4.99 -1.43 -4.33
C TYR A 207 5.72 -1.35 -5.67
N GLY A 208 6.10 -0.17 -6.17
CA GLY A 208 6.66 0.06 -7.51
C GLY A 208 7.91 -0.77 -7.85
N ARG A 209 8.66 -1.24 -6.85
CA ARG A 209 9.82 -2.13 -7.01
C ARG A 209 9.48 -3.64 -6.98
N LEU A 210 8.24 -4.01 -6.65
CA LEU A 210 7.79 -5.39 -6.54
C LEU A 210 6.85 -5.71 -7.71
N VAL A 211 7.44 -5.94 -8.88
CA VAL A 211 6.79 -6.19 -10.16
C VAL A 211 7.35 -7.47 -10.78
N TYR A 212 6.51 -8.28 -11.40
CA TYR A 212 6.81 -9.65 -11.76
C TYR A 212 6.49 -9.99 -13.22
N ASN A 213 7.09 -11.09 -13.70
CA ASN A 213 6.75 -11.72 -14.98
C ASN A 213 6.92 -10.79 -16.19
N GLY A 214 7.92 -9.92 -16.16
CA GLY A 214 8.21 -8.98 -17.24
C GLY A 214 7.28 -7.76 -17.33
N ASN A 215 6.33 -7.62 -16.40
CA ASN A 215 5.53 -6.40 -16.29
C ASN A 215 6.41 -5.22 -15.88
N THR A 216 5.98 -4.03 -16.22
CA THR A 216 6.71 -2.79 -15.95
C THR A 216 5.87 -1.84 -15.13
N PHE A 217 6.41 -1.36 -14.03
CA PHE A 217 5.85 -0.23 -13.29
C PHE A 217 6.20 1.08 -13.99
N THR A 218 5.19 1.87 -14.30
CA THR A 218 5.36 3.24 -14.82
C THR A 218 4.85 4.22 -13.78
N PRO A 219 5.70 5.09 -13.19
CA PRO A 219 5.21 6.15 -12.33
C PRO A 219 4.39 7.16 -13.13
N ILE A 220 3.19 7.51 -12.66
CA ILE A 220 2.35 8.50 -13.37
C ILE A 220 3.06 9.86 -13.48
N SER A 221 3.85 10.23 -12.49
CA SER A 221 4.64 11.47 -12.48
C SER A 221 5.76 11.52 -13.55
N SER A 222 6.09 10.38 -14.18
CA SER A 222 7.09 10.30 -15.25
C SER A 222 6.52 10.48 -16.65
N ILE A 223 5.19 10.54 -16.80
CA ILE A 223 4.51 10.56 -18.10
C ILE A 223 4.76 11.89 -18.84
N SER A 224 4.49 13.02 -18.16
CA SER A 224 4.70 14.37 -18.69
C SER A 224 4.93 15.37 -17.57
N GLU A 225 5.45 16.54 -17.93
CA GLU A 225 5.66 17.65 -16.98
C GLU A 225 4.34 18.12 -16.35
N SER A 226 3.28 18.30 -17.16
CA SER A 226 1.97 18.75 -16.67
C SER A 226 1.36 17.76 -15.66
N ILE A 227 1.44 16.46 -15.94
CA ILE A 227 0.97 15.42 -15.02
C ILE A 227 1.82 15.40 -13.74
N ARG A 228 3.14 15.56 -13.87
CA ARG A 228 4.06 15.63 -12.71
C ARG A 228 3.70 16.77 -11.77
N GLN A 229 3.38 17.95 -12.31
CA GLN A 229 3.01 19.12 -11.51
C GLN A 229 1.71 18.92 -10.71
N GLN A 230 0.78 18.08 -11.19
CA GLN A 230 -0.44 17.68 -10.49
C GLN A 230 -0.26 16.48 -9.55
N THR A 231 0.91 15.83 -9.57
CA THR A 231 1.12 14.58 -8.84
C THR A 231 1.91 14.81 -7.55
N ILE A 232 1.42 14.24 -6.46
CA ILE A 232 2.20 13.99 -5.25
C ILE A 232 2.46 12.48 -5.16
N VAL A 233 3.72 12.10 -5.30
CA VAL A 233 4.16 10.72 -5.16
C VAL A 233 4.35 10.41 -3.68
N VAL A 234 3.79 9.32 -3.20
CA VAL A 234 4.05 8.75 -1.87
C VAL A 234 4.75 7.42 -2.03
N ASN A 235 5.88 7.24 -1.35
CA ASN A 235 6.64 6.01 -1.38
C ASN A 235 7.43 5.85 -0.07
N GLY A 236 8.32 4.87 0.03
CA GLY A 236 9.15 4.64 1.20
C GLY A 236 9.96 3.36 1.12
N VAL A 237 10.63 3.03 2.20
CA VAL A 237 11.52 1.85 2.26
C VAL A 237 10.84 0.57 2.75
N ALA A 238 9.59 0.65 3.18
CA ALA A 238 8.92 -0.41 3.92
C ALA A 238 8.84 -1.75 3.15
N LYS A 239 8.56 -1.69 1.85
CA LYS A 239 8.27 -2.88 1.04
C LYS A 239 9.49 -3.37 0.28
N ALA A 240 10.07 -2.52 -0.55
CA ALA A 240 11.22 -2.89 -1.39
C ALA A 240 12.48 -3.26 -0.60
N TYR A 241 12.62 -2.75 0.62
CA TYR A 241 13.83 -2.94 1.44
C TYR A 241 13.58 -3.75 2.72
N ALA A 242 12.41 -4.36 2.88
CA ALA A 242 12.01 -5.10 4.10
C ALA A 242 12.21 -4.27 5.38
N MET A 243 11.71 -3.03 5.37
CA MET A 243 11.91 -2.04 6.43
C MET A 243 10.59 -1.56 7.03
N THR A 244 9.59 -2.42 7.18
CA THR A 244 8.27 -2.03 7.71
C THR A 244 8.36 -1.44 9.13
N GLY A 245 9.19 -2.02 9.99
CA GLY A 245 9.41 -1.60 11.36
C GLY A 245 10.22 -0.30 11.52
N TRP A 246 10.96 0.13 10.49
CA TRP A 246 11.78 1.34 10.53
C TRP A 246 10.99 2.63 10.36
N ARG A 247 9.78 2.53 9.83
CA ARG A 247 8.85 3.64 9.67
C ARG A 247 9.40 4.82 8.87
N VAL A 248 9.90 4.58 7.66
CA VAL A 248 10.38 5.63 6.75
C VAL A 248 9.52 5.69 5.49
N GLY A 249 8.91 6.84 5.27
CA GLY A 249 8.17 7.18 4.06
C GLY A 249 8.49 8.60 3.62
N PHE A 250 8.19 8.91 2.37
CA PHE A 250 8.39 10.25 1.82
C PHE A 250 7.25 10.62 0.86
N ALA A 251 7.06 11.94 0.69
CA ALA A 251 6.31 12.49 -0.44
C ALA A 251 7.22 13.33 -1.32
N VAL A 252 6.95 13.31 -2.62
CA VAL A 252 7.61 14.17 -3.63
C VAL A 252 6.55 14.84 -4.50
N GLY A 253 6.68 16.15 -4.73
CA GLY A 253 5.77 16.87 -5.60
C GLY A 253 5.89 18.39 -5.49
N ASN A 254 4.76 19.08 -5.69
CA ASN A 254 4.69 20.54 -5.67
C ASN A 254 5.30 21.12 -4.38
N PRO A 255 6.26 22.07 -4.44
CA PRO A 255 6.96 22.63 -3.28
C PRO A 255 6.04 23.28 -2.24
N GLU A 256 4.93 23.87 -2.65
CA GLU A 256 3.97 24.49 -1.72
C GLU A 256 3.26 23.44 -0.87
N ILE A 257 2.80 22.35 -1.49
CA ILE A 257 2.18 21.20 -0.80
C ILE A 257 3.20 20.53 0.11
N ILE A 258 4.42 20.30 -0.37
CA ILE A 258 5.50 19.69 0.41
C ILE A 258 5.85 20.56 1.64
N ALA A 259 5.90 21.88 1.49
CA ALA A 259 6.12 22.80 2.62
C ALA A 259 4.98 22.73 3.64
N ALA A 260 3.72 22.64 3.18
CA ALA A 260 2.56 22.45 4.06
C ALA A 260 2.62 21.11 4.81
N MET A 261 2.94 20.03 4.11
CA MET A 261 3.14 18.72 4.75
C MET A 261 4.28 18.74 5.78
N SER A 262 5.38 19.43 5.48
CA SER A 262 6.49 19.60 6.42
C SER A 262 6.07 20.34 7.72
N LYS A 263 5.14 21.31 7.63
CA LYS A 263 4.56 21.95 8.83
C LYS A 263 3.76 20.95 9.66
N ILE A 264 2.97 20.08 9.01
CA ILE A 264 2.21 19.03 9.70
C ILE A 264 3.17 18.05 10.42
N VAL A 265 4.22 17.59 9.74
CA VAL A 265 5.27 16.74 10.34
C VAL A 265 5.89 17.43 11.55
N GLY A 266 6.29 18.70 11.42
CA GLY A 266 6.92 19.46 12.49
C GLY A 266 6.03 19.65 13.74
N GLN A 267 4.70 19.74 13.55
CA GLN A 267 3.74 19.92 14.67
C GLN A 267 3.21 18.59 15.25
N THR A 268 3.52 17.47 14.61
CA THR A 268 3.04 16.15 15.06
C THR A 268 4.16 15.26 15.60
N THR A 269 5.15 14.96 14.75
CA THR A 269 6.24 14.02 15.08
C THR A 269 7.61 14.68 15.22
N SER A 270 7.69 16.00 15.06
CA SER A 270 8.89 16.85 15.01
C SER A 270 9.76 16.55 13.78
N ASN A 271 10.25 15.33 13.65
CA ASN A 271 11.00 14.80 12.51
C ASN A 271 10.95 13.27 12.49
N LEU A 272 11.34 12.68 11.37
CA LEU A 272 11.57 11.25 11.26
C LEU A 272 12.73 10.82 12.17
N THR A 273 12.62 9.63 12.78
CA THR A 273 13.66 9.03 13.62
C THR A 273 15.03 9.07 12.96
N THR A 274 16.00 9.73 13.60
CA THR A 274 17.30 10.05 12.98
C THR A 274 18.09 8.80 12.58
N ALA A 275 18.12 7.75 13.40
CA ALA A 275 18.79 6.49 13.05
C ALA A 275 18.16 5.84 11.80
N ALA A 276 16.83 5.91 11.67
CA ALA A 276 16.12 5.39 10.51
C ALA A 276 16.40 6.19 9.23
N GLN A 277 16.69 7.50 9.34
CA GLN A 277 17.10 8.32 8.21
C GLN A 277 18.45 7.86 7.64
N TYR A 278 19.43 7.55 8.49
CA TYR A 278 20.71 7.02 8.04
C TYR A 278 20.59 5.64 7.40
N ALA A 279 19.73 4.78 7.95
CA ALA A 279 19.38 3.50 7.32
C ALA A 279 18.78 3.68 5.92
N ALA A 280 17.86 4.64 5.77
CA ALA A 280 17.21 4.92 4.50
C ALA A 280 18.15 5.51 3.44
N ILE A 281 19.14 6.32 3.82
CA ILE A 281 20.20 6.77 2.91
C ILE A 281 20.89 5.56 2.28
N GLU A 282 21.32 4.61 3.10
CA GLU A 282 21.97 3.38 2.61
C GLU A 282 21.00 2.53 1.76
N ALA A 283 19.73 2.45 2.12
CA ALA A 283 18.73 1.73 1.32
C ALA A 283 18.63 2.28 -0.10
N PHE A 284 18.61 3.60 -0.27
CA PHE A 284 18.47 4.23 -1.58
C PHE A 284 19.77 4.30 -2.39
N THR A 285 20.91 4.43 -1.74
CA THR A 285 22.20 4.66 -2.40
C THR A 285 23.14 3.46 -2.41
N GLY A 286 22.90 2.49 -1.54
CA GLY A 286 23.67 1.26 -1.44
C GLY A 286 23.31 0.21 -2.50
N PRO A 287 23.92 -0.99 -2.44
CA PRO A 287 23.66 -2.08 -3.37
C PRO A 287 22.18 -2.47 -3.41
N GLN A 288 21.64 -2.73 -4.60
CA GLN A 288 20.23 -3.09 -4.83
C GLN A 288 20.00 -4.60 -5.04
N ASP A 289 21.03 -5.42 -4.95
CA ASP A 289 20.97 -6.87 -5.21
C ASP A 289 19.97 -7.59 -4.27
N THR A 290 19.88 -7.13 -3.02
CA THR A 290 18.95 -7.71 -2.04
C THR A 290 17.48 -7.41 -2.38
N VAL A 291 17.21 -6.24 -2.97
CA VAL A 291 15.86 -5.89 -3.47
C VAL A 291 15.47 -6.83 -4.60
N GLU A 292 16.38 -7.06 -5.54
CA GLU A 292 16.15 -7.97 -6.67
C GLU A 292 15.98 -9.43 -6.19
N THR A 293 16.78 -9.88 -5.23
CA THR A 293 16.65 -11.22 -4.63
C THR A 293 15.25 -11.41 -3.99
N MET A 294 14.76 -10.41 -3.24
CA MET A 294 13.41 -10.46 -2.67
C MET A 294 12.33 -10.45 -3.75
N ARG A 295 12.50 -9.60 -4.78
CA ARG A 295 11.55 -9.55 -5.90
C ARG A 295 11.44 -10.91 -6.58
N GLN A 296 12.56 -11.55 -6.87
CA GLN A 296 12.60 -12.90 -7.48
C GLN A 296 11.93 -13.95 -6.58
N ALA A 297 12.14 -13.91 -5.27
CA ALA A 297 11.49 -14.83 -4.34
C ALA A 297 9.96 -14.63 -4.34
N PHE A 298 9.47 -13.39 -4.38
CA PHE A 298 8.03 -13.13 -4.49
C PHE A 298 7.46 -13.57 -5.85
N GLU A 299 8.19 -13.37 -6.93
CA GLU A 299 7.79 -13.86 -8.27
C GLU A 299 7.68 -15.38 -8.31
N GLU A 300 8.64 -16.12 -7.72
CA GLU A 300 8.59 -17.57 -7.60
C GLU A 300 7.38 -18.03 -6.79
N ARG A 301 7.13 -17.38 -5.64
CA ARG A 301 5.96 -17.68 -4.81
C ARG A 301 4.66 -17.46 -5.56
N LEU A 302 4.52 -16.32 -6.22
CA LEU A 302 3.36 -16.01 -7.06
C LEU A 302 3.15 -17.09 -8.14
N ASN A 303 4.19 -17.39 -8.89
CA ASN A 303 4.11 -18.35 -10.00
C ASN A 303 3.80 -19.78 -9.54
N THR A 304 4.14 -20.12 -8.30
CA THR A 304 3.83 -21.42 -7.69
C THR A 304 2.41 -21.45 -7.12
N ILE A 305 2.01 -20.42 -6.39
CA ILE A 305 0.76 -20.45 -5.62
C ILE A 305 -0.46 -20.05 -6.43
N TYR A 306 -0.31 -19.14 -7.41
CA TYR A 306 -1.42 -18.72 -8.26
C TYR A 306 -2.15 -19.88 -8.93
N PRO A 307 -1.48 -20.82 -9.67
CA PRO A 307 -2.18 -21.94 -10.30
C PRO A 307 -2.84 -22.88 -9.29
N LEU A 308 -2.21 -23.12 -8.14
CA LEU A 308 -2.78 -23.98 -7.10
C LEU A 308 -4.03 -23.35 -6.47
N LEU A 309 -4.04 -22.03 -6.24
CA LEU A 309 -5.18 -21.34 -5.70
C LEU A 309 -6.34 -21.28 -6.70
N ALA A 310 -6.04 -21.14 -8.00
CA ALA A 310 -7.05 -21.12 -9.06
C ALA A 310 -7.76 -22.48 -9.24
N GLU A 311 -7.18 -23.57 -8.73
CA GLU A 311 -7.81 -24.91 -8.70
C GLU A 311 -8.73 -25.12 -7.50
N VAL A 312 -8.75 -24.21 -6.51
CA VAL A 312 -9.66 -24.33 -5.37
C VAL A 312 -11.12 -24.12 -5.84
N PRO A 313 -12.03 -25.07 -5.57
CA PRO A 313 -13.39 -24.99 -6.08
C PRO A 313 -14.11 -23.68 -5.68
N GLY A 314 -14.63 -22.97 -6.68
CA GLY A 314 -15.36 -21.73 -6.50
C GLY A 314 -14.49 -20.48 -6.29
N PHE A 315 -13.15 -20.59 -6.39
CA PHE A 315 -12.24 -19.45 -6.37
C PHE A 315 -11.93 -18.99 -7.80
N GLU A 316 -12.12 -17.73 -8.09
CA GLU A 316 -11.77 -17.10 -9.37
C GLU A 316 -10.67 -16.09 -9.13
N VAL A 317 -9.49 -16.30 -9.72
CA VAL A 317 -8.29 -15.52 -9.40
C VAL A 317 -7.73 -14.86 -10.65
N ILE A 318 -7.60 -13.54 -10.64
CA ILE A 318 -6.82 -12.80 -11.63
C ILE A 318 -5.35 -12.82 -11.16
N LYS A 319 -4.43 -13.17 -12.06
CA LYS A 319 -3.01 -13.22 -11.74
C LYS A 319 -2.49 -11.80 -11.48
N PRO A 320 -1.99 -11.47 -10.28
CA PRO A 320 -1.44 -10.16 -10.02
C PRO A 320 -0.12 -9.92 -10.77
N GLU A 321 0.18 -8.66 -11.02
CA GLU A 321 1.36 -8.20 -11.74
C GLU A 321 2.45 -7.66 -10.80
N GLY A 322 2.06 -7.31 -9.56
CA GLY A 322 2.96 -6.76 -8.55
C GLY A 322 2.45 -6.92 -7.11
N ALA A 323 3.09 -6.24 -6.17
CA ALA A 323 2.88 -6.36 -4.72
C ALA A 323 3.15 -7.79 -4.22
N PHE A 324 2.46 -8.29 -3.20
CA PHE A 324 2.57 -9.67 -2.72
C PHE A 324 1.23 -10.22 -2.20
N TYR A 325 0.15 -9.93 -2.95
CA TYR A 325 -1.21 -10.35 -2.60
C TYR A 325 -1.87 -11.09 -3.76
N LEU A 326 -2.69 -12.09 -3.41
CA LEU A 326 -3.71 -12.68 -4.26
C LEU A 326 -5.08 -12.22 -3.76
N PHE A 327 -5.98 -11.91 -4.70
CA PHE A 327 -7.30 -11.34 -4.38
C PHE A 327 -8.42 -12.08 -5.13
N PRO A 328 -8.62 -13.39 -4.83
CA PRO A 328 -9.65 -14.18 -5.49
C PRO A 328 -11.06 -13.68 -5.18
N ASN A 329 -11.92 -13.74 -6.19
CA ASN A 329 -13.36 -13.74 -6.01
C ASN A 329 -13.79 -15.12 -5.45
N VAL A 330 -14.57 -15.10 -4.40
CA VAL A 330 -15.03 -16.29 -3.68
C VAL A 330 -16.55 -16.42 -3.64
N LYS A 331 -17.28 -15.64 -4.45
CA LYS A 331 -18.74 -15.66 -4.51
C LYS A 331 -19.27 -17.07 -4.71
N LYS A 332 -18.76 -17.79 -5.72
CA LYS A 332 -19.15 -19.19 -5.98
C LYS A 332 -18.81 -20.12 -4.80
N ALA A 333 -17.65 -19.94 -4.19
CA ALA A 333 -17.26 -20.72 -3.03
C ALA A 333 -18.19 -20.48 -1.84
N MET A 334 -18.57 -19.22 -1.60
CA MET A 334 -19.57 -18.87 -0.58
C MET A 334 -20.94 -19.54 -0.86
N GLU A 335 -21.42 -19.45 -2.09
CA GLU A 335 -22.68 -20.08 -2.51
C GLU A 335 -22.64 -21.60 -2.31
N MET A 336 -21.56 -22.28 -2.72
CA MET A 336 -21.37 -23.72 -2.53
C MET A 336 -21.40 -24.15 -1.06
N LYS A 337 -20.95 -23.27 -0.15
CA LYS A 337 -20.87 -23.51 1.29
C LYS A 337 -22.06 -22.92 2.06
N GLY A 338 -22.99 -22.24 1.39
CA GLY A 338 -24.18 -21.64 2.00
C GLY A 338 -23.93 -20.34 2.76
N TYR A 339 -22.83 -19.63 2.48
CA TYR A 339 -22.53 -18.31 3.04
C TYR A 339 -23.02 -17.18 2.13
N THR A 340 -23.48 -16.08 2.73
CA THR A 340 -23.89 -14.85 2.04
C THR A 340 -23.02 -13.65 2.42
N ASP A 341 -22.20 -13.78 3.45
CA ASP A 341 -21.27 -12.76 3.95
C ASP A 341 -19.84 -13.26 3.88
N VAL A 342 -18.96 -12.50 3.23
CA VAL A 342 -17.55 -12.86 3.02
C VAL A 342 -16.75 -12.85 4.32
N THR A 343 -17.15 -12.08 5.31
CA THR A 343 -16.48 -12.04 6.62
C THR A 343 -16.80 -13.31 7.42
N GLU A 344 -18.06 -13.77 7.37
CA GLU A 344 -18.44 -15.06 7.97
C GLU A 344 -17.71 -16.21 7.27
N PHE A 345 -17.66 -16.20 5.94
CA PHE A 345 -16.92 -17.20 5.15
C PHE A 345 -15.41 -17.22 5.50
N THR A 346 -14.78 -16.06 5.61
CA THR A 346 -13.38 -15.95 5.97
C THR A 346 -13.13 -16.43 7.41
N THR A 347 -14.05 -16.15 8.31
CA THR A 347 -14.00 -16.63 9.71
C THR A 347 -14.15 -18.15 9.78
N ALA A 348 -15.04 -18.74 9.00
CA ALA A 348 -15.20 -20.20 8.93
C ALA A 348 -13.93 -20.90 8.42
N ILE A 349 -13.27 -20.35 7.40
CA ILE A 349 -11.97 -20.85 6.92
C ILE A 349 -10.93 -20.85 8.06
N LEU A 350 -10.84 -19.75 8.81
CA LEU A 350 -9.93 -19.66 9.93
C LEU A 350 -10.25 -20.69 11.03
N GLU A 351 -11.52 -20.85 11.36
CA GLU A 351 -11.93 -21.73 12.48
C GLU A 351 -11.90 -23.20 12.12
N GLU A 352 -12.25 -23.59 10.88
CA GLU A 352 -12.34 -25.00 10.49
C GLU A 352 -11.01 -25.60 10.00
N VAL A 353 -10.19 -24.78 9.30
CA VAL A 353 -8.97 -25.28 8.66
C VAL A 353 -7.71 -24.49 9.04
N GLY A 354 -7.83 -23.50 9.90
CA GLY A 354 -6.68 -22.77 10.46
C GLY A 354 -5.93 -21.90 9.45
N VAL A 355 -6.61 -21.35 8.43
CA VAL A 355 -5.99 -20.42 7.48
C VAL A 355 -6.54 -19.02 7.73
N ALA A 356 -5.68 -18.10 8.16
CA ALA A 356 -6.05 -16.71 8.41
C ALA A 356 -5.89 -15.87 7.14
N LEU A 357 -7.00 -15.29 6.70
CA LEU A 357 -7.13 -14.46 5.50
C LEU A 357 -7.76 -13.11 5.86
N VAL A 358 -7.77 -12.16 4.94
CA VAL A 358 -8.45 -10.88 5.15
C VAL A 358 -9.70 -10.81 4.28
N THR A 359 -10.83 -10.47 4.91
CA THR A 359 -12.09 -10.25 4.19
C THR A 359 -11.96 -9.10 3.19
N GLY A 360 -12.54 -9.26 2.00
CA GLY A 360 -12.57 -8.24 0.96
C GLY A 360 -13.53 -7.08 1.25
N ALA A 361 -14.46 -7.27 2.19
CA ALA A 361 -15.44 -6.23 2.55
C ALA A 361 -14.76 -4.90 2.93
N GLY A 362 -13.68 -4.94 3.72
CA GLY A 362 -12.93 -3.74 4.12
C GLY A 362 -12.16 -3.07 2.99
N PHE A 363 -11.96 -3.75 1.86
CA PHE A 363 -11.35 -3.18 0.65
C PHE A 363 -12.41 -2.68 -0.35
N GLY A 364 -13.71 -2.70 0.02
CA GLY A 364 -14.81 -2.34 -0.87
C GLY A 364 -15.16 -3.43 -1.91
N ALA A 365 -14.78 -4.69 -1.66
CA ALA A 365 -15.03 -5.84 -2.53
C ALA A 365 -15.59 -7.04 -1.73
N PRO A 366 -16.91 -7.04 -1.42
CA PRO A 366 -17.53 -8.03 -0.52
C PRO A 366 -17.63 -9.45 -1.10
N GLU A 367 -17.23 -9.66 -2.34
CA GLU A 367 -17.16 -10.98 -2.97
C GLU A 367 -15.74 -11.56 -3.01
N ASN A 368 -14.75 -10.84 -2.47
CA ASN A 368 -13.33 -11.20 -2.54
C ASN A 368 -12.71 -11.44 -1.16
N ILE A 369 -11.58 -12.12 -1.14
CA ILE A 369 -10.69 -12.26 0.02
C ILE A 369 -9.26 -11.93 -0.38
N ARG A 370 -8.44 -11.45 0.57
CA ARG A 370 -7.01 -11.20 0.32
C ARG A 370 -6.13 -12.22 1.02
N LEU A 371 -5.20 -12.80 0.26
CA LEU A 371 -4.10 -13.62 0.74
C LEU A 371 -2.78 -12.90 0.51
N SER A 372 -1.94 -12.79 1.55
CA SER A 372 -0.55 -12.40 1.39
C SER A 372 0.32 -13.62 1.08
N TYR A 373 1.20 -13.55 0.06
CA TYR A 373 2.22 -14.57 -0.17
C TYR A 373 3.61 -14.15 0.31
N ALA A 374 3.66 -13.19 1.22
CA ALA A 374 4.87 -12.79 1.94
C ALA A 374 5.13 -13.73 3.13
N THR A 375 5.32 -15.01 2.85
CA THR A 375 5.70 -16.07 3.79
C THR A 375 6.39 -17.19 3.05
N ASP A 376 6.91 -18.20 3.75
CA ASP A 376 7.62 -19.32 3.13
C ASP A 376 6.71 -20.20 2.23
N MET A 377 7.33 -20.88 1.28
CA MET A 377 6.64 -21.66 0.25
C MET A 377 5.85 -22.85 0.82
N ASP A 378 6.35 -23.48 1.88
CA ASP A 378 5.69 -24.64 2.48
C ASP A 378 4.41 -24.22 3.19
N THR A 379 4.45 -23.10 3.93
CA THR A 379 3.27 -22.46 4.51
C THR A 379 2.22 -22.11 3.45
N LEU A 380 2.64 -21.58 2.30
CA LEU A 380 1.72 -21.21 1.21
C LEU A 380 1.05 -22.44 0.60
N LYS A 381 1.80 -23.50 0.30
CA LYS A 381 1.26 -24.74 -0.26
C LYS A 381 0.30 -25.42 0.72
N GLU A 382 0.66 -25.49 1.98
CA GLU A 382 -0.20 -26.06 3.01
C GLU A 382 -1.49 -25.26 3.17
N ALA A 383 -1.42 -23.92 3.14
CA ALA A 383 -2.62 -23.09 3.21
C ALA A 383 -3.59 -23.37 2.06
N VAL A 384 -3.09 -23.47 0.82
CA VAL A 384 -3.93 -23.81 -0.32
C VAL A 384 -4.51 -25.24 -0.20
N ALA A 385 -3.75 -26.21 0.29
CA ALA A 385 -4.25 -27.57 0.55
C ALA A 385 -5.38 -27.59 1.60
N ARG A 386 -5.28 -26.75 2.63
CA ARG A 386 -6.34 -26.57 3.63
C ARG A 386 -7.58 -25.90 3.04
N LEU A 387 -7.44 -24.93 2.14
CA LEU A 387 -8.56 -24.33 1.42
C LEU A 387 -9.28 -25.35 0.56
N HIS A 388 -8.56 -26.22 -0.16
CA HIS A 388 -9.17 -27.36 -0.86
C HIS A 388 -9.94 -28.30 0.07
N THR A 389 -9.38 -28.57 1.25
CA THR A 389 -10.04 -29.44 2.25
C THR A 389 -11.31 -28.77 2.77
N PHE A 390 -11.30 -27.47 3.03
CA PHE A 390 -12.47 -26.70 3.44
C PHE A 390 -13.59 -26.77 2.40
N MET A 391 -13.25 -26.61 1.12
CA MET A 391 -14.25 -26.65 0.03
C MET A 391 -14.81 -28.04 -0.26
N LYS A 392 -14.12 -29.13 0.11
CA LYS A 392 -14.59 -30.51 -0.07
C LYS A 392 -15.51 -31.02 1.03
N LYS A 393 -15.48 -30.43 2.20
CA LYS A 393 -16.37 -30.74 3.32
C LYS A 393 -17.77 -30.15 3.10
#